data_d0f771c8b050a772141316eb6ba6c8aa
#
_entry.id   d0f771c8b050a772141316eb6ba6c8aa
#
_cell.length_a   1.000
_cell.length_b   1.000
_cell.length_c   1.000
_cell.angle_alpha   90.00
_cell.angle_beta   90.00
_cell.angle_gamma   90.00
#
_symmetry.space_group_name_H-M   'P 1'
#
loop_
_entity.id
_entity.type
_entity.pdbx_description
1 polymer ?
#
loop_
_entity_poly.entity_id
_entity_poly.type
_entity_poly.pdbx_seq_one_letter_code
_entity_poly.pdbx_strand_id
1 'polypeptide(L)'
;MLKTILYNLLKRLKLFLTNKTNNEFLSKLYTLEIHKKLKELKVNQYALGGFKVYSQNEEDGIIESIFSDIGIENKIFCEIGIGDCIENNTHYLLLKGWKGLWVDSRKKYINKLKNKINKNQTILDFKTKIVTKENINHIISESFIFKENQNKEIDFFSIDIDSYDIDCLSSLVFLKPRLICIEYNAKFNQNINLEINKLNNFKWEYDDYFGSSLRIINQKLEDMDYVLIATNITGSNAFFVKKKLVKKCKTQGQTLEQLFSPPNFELFNYNVAHAPSNKYLIDILNEKKNIISK
;
A
#
# COMPACT_ATOMS: atom_id res chain seq x y z
N MET A 1 19.70 -36.63 29.41
CA MET A 1 20.03 -35.91 28.16
C MET A 1 18.79 -35.43 27.40
N LEU A 2 17.86 -36.29 26.97
CA LEU A 2 16.67 -35.89 26.24
C LEU A 2 15.76 -34.92 27.01
N LYS A 3 15.50 -35.17 28.31
CA LYS A 3 14.69 -34.29 29.18
C LYS A 3 15.29 -32.90 29.33
N THR A 4 16.62 -32.76 29.40
CA THR A 4 17.30 -31.49 29.51
C THR A 4 17.23 -30.68 28.22
N ILE A 5 17.33 -31.36 27.07
CA ILE A 5 17.17 -30.75 25.75
C ILE A 5 15.74 -30.23 25.56
N LEU A 6 14.73 -31.05 25.91
CA LEU A 6 13.33 -30.67 25.84
C LEU A 6 13.00 -29.48 26.76
N TYR A 7 13.52 -29.48 27.98
CA TYR A 7 13.35 -28.38 28.93
C TYR A 7 13.96 -27.07 28.41
N ASN A 8 15.17 -27.12 27.85
CA ASN A 8 15.81 -25.94 27.28
C ASN A 8 15.07 -25.43 26.04
N LEU A 9 14.52 -26.32 25.22
CA LEU A 9 13.68 -25.96 24.07
C LEU A 9 12.38 -25.26 24.53
N LEU A 10 11.69 -25.82 25.51
CA LEU A 10 10.48 -25.23 26.08
C LEU A 10 10.75 -23.89 26.76
N LYS A 11 11.88 -23.75 27.46
CA LYS A 11 12.30 -22.48 28.05
C LYS A 11 12.57 -21.41 27.00
N ARG A 12 13.25 -21.75 25.90
CA ARG A 12 13.50 -20.84 24.78
C ARG A 12 12.21 -20.47 24.07
N LEU A 13 11.30 -21.42 23.86
CA LEU A 13 9.98 -21.18 23.26
C LEU A 13 9.13 -20.27 24.16
N LYS A 14 9.13 -20.49 25.47
CA LYS A 14 8.44 -19.62 26.43
C LYS A 14 9.01 -18.21 26.43
N LEU A 15 10.34 -18.07 26.40
CA LEU A 15 11.01 -16.76 26.33
C LEU A 15 10.68 -16.03 25.03
N PHE A 16 10.67 -16.75 23.92
CA PHE A 16 10.29 -16.23 22.61
C PHE A 16 8.83 -15.76 22.59
N LEU A 17 7.89 -16.56 23.09
CA LEU A 17 6.46 -16.22 23.15
C LEU A 17 6.21 -15.03 24.10
N THR A 18 6.90 -14.98 25.27
CA THR A 18 6.76 -13.86 26.22
C THR A 18 7.31 -12.56 25.63
N ASN A 19 8.44 -12.61 24.95
CA ASN A 19 9.01 -11.45 24.26
C ASN A 19 8.09 -10.98 23.11
N LYS A 20 7.52 -11.92 22.36
CA LYS A 20 6.57 -11.59 21.30
C LYS A 20 5.33 -10.87 21.87
N THR A 21 4.71 -11.42 22.91
CA THR A 21 3.53 -10.81 23.54
C THR A 21 3.83 -9.43 24.13
N ASN A 22 5.00 -9.26 24.76
CA ASN A 22 5.43 -7.96 25.29
C ASN A 22 5.63 -6.95 24.15
N ASN A 23 6.25 -7.35 23.05
CA ASN A 23 6.45 -6.48 21.89
C ASN A 23 5.12 -6.05 21.25
N GLU A 24 4.15 -6.96 21.14
CA GLU A 24 2.80 -6.63 20.66
C GLU A 24 2.09 -5.63 21.57
N PHE A 25 2.20 -5.80 22.88
CA PHE A 25 1.61 -4.88 23.84
C PHE A 25 2.27 -3.50 23.74
N LEU A 26 3.59 -3.43 23.71
CA LEU A 26 4.36 -2.19 23.56
C LEU A 26 4.04 -1.49 22.24
N SER A 27 3.93 -2.25 21.16
CA SER A 27 3.54 -1.74 19.84
C SER A 27 2.15 -1.09 19.86
N LYS A 28 1.17 -1.73 20.52
CA LYS A 28 -0.17 -1.15 20.70
C LYS A 28 -0.15 0.13 21.55
N LEU A 29 0.61 0.14 22.65
CA LEU A 29 0.76 1.34 23.47
C LEU A 29 1.39 2.48 22.68
N TYR A 30 2.43 2.19 21.90
CA TYR A 30 3.11 3.20 21.10
C TYR A 30 2.20 3.74 19.98
N THR A 31 1.43 2.86 19.33
CA THR A 31 0.40 3.27 18.36
C THR A 31 -0.63 4.21 19.00
N LEU A 32 -1.11 3.88 20.21
CA LEU A 32 -2.05 4.74 20.94
C LEU A 32 -1.44 6.09 21.30
N GLU A 33 -0.17 6.14 21.66
CA GLU A 33 0.54 7.39 21.95
C GLU A 33 0.67 8.26 20.69
N ILE A 34 1.05 7.65 19.55
CA ILE A 34 1.10 8.35 18.25
C ILE A 34 -0.28 8.89 17.91
N HIS A 35 -1.33 8.09 17.98
CA HIS A 35 -2.70 8.52 17.69
C HIS A 35 -3.15 9.67 18.60
N LYS A 36 -2.85 9.61 19.91
CA LYS A 36 -3.13 10.70 20.85
C LYS A 36 -2.45 11.99 20.39
N LYS A 37 -1.18 11.94 20.03
CA LYS A 37 -0.40 13.08 19.56
C LYS A 37 -0.95 13.68 18.26
N LEU A 38 -1.27 12.85 17.28
CA LEU A 38 -1.89 13.29 16.03
C LEU A 38 -3.25 13.96 16.26
N LYS A 39 -4.05 13.42 17.18
CA LYS A 39 -5.36 13.98 17.55
C LYS A 39 -5.24 15.32 18.27
N GLU A 40 -4.33 15.45 19.22
CA GLU A 40 -4.07 16.69 19.96
C GLU A 40 -3.56 17.80 19.04
N LEU A 41 -2.64 17.49 18.16
CA LEU A 41 -2.07 18.44 17.17
C LEU A 41 -3.01 18.68 15.97
N LYS A 42 -4.04 17.89 15.80
CA LYS A 42 -4.96 17.91 14.64
C LYS A 42 -4.24 17.76 13.29
N VAL A 43 -3.18 16.96 13.24
CA VAL A 43 -2.40 16.68 12.03
C VAL A 43 -2.58 15.23 11.59
N ASN A 44 -2.34 14.96 10.30
CA ASN A 44 -2.39 13.63 9.67
C ASN A 44 -3.62 12.79 10.12
N GLN A 45 -4.79 13.41 10.11
CA GLN A 45 -6.00 12.84 10.72
C GLN A 45 -6.50 11.56 10.01
N TYR A 46 -6.10 11.31 8.76
CA TYR A 46 -6.43 10.06 8.08
C TYR A 46 -5.75 8.84 8.71
N ALA A 47 -4.55 9.02 9.25
CA ALA A 47 -3.86 7.94 9.96
C ALA A 47 -4.62 7.46 11.21
N LEU A 48 -5.45 8.33 11.84
CA LEU A 48 -6.31 7.94 12.96
C LEU A 48 -7.41 6.93 12.58
N GLY A 49 -7.78 6.88 11.29
CA GLY A 49 -8.73 5.91 10.74
C GLY A 49 -8.07 4.63 10.24
N GLY A 50 -6.76 4.51 10.40
CA GLY A 50 -5.98 3.36 9.92
C GLY A 50 -6.39 2.04 10.58
N PHE A 51 -6.54 1.00 9.77
CA PHE A 51 -6.67 -0.40 10.19
C PHE A 51 -6.14 -1.32 9.09
N LYS A 52 -5.78 -2.53 9.49
CA LYS A 52 -5.27 -3.58 8.58
C LYS A 52 -6.29 -4.68 8.39
N VAL A 53 -6.61 -5.01 7.15
CA VAL A 53 -7.30 -6.23 6.73
C VAL A 53 -6.34 -7.10 5.91
N TYR A 54 -5.83 -6.56 4.81
CA TYR A 54 -4.90 -7.21 3.89
C TYR A 54 -3.71 -6.33 3.48
N SER A 55 -3.72 -5.03 3.73
CA SER A 55 -2.54 -4.21 3.54
C SER A 55 -1.40 -4.63 4.47
N GLN A 56 -0.19 -4.22 4.19
CA GLN A 56 0.97 -4.56 5.01
C GLN A 56 0.86 -3.96 6.42
N ASN A 57 0.35 -2.74 6.50
CA ASN A 57 0.17 -1.99 7.74
C ASN A 57 -1.29 -1.56 7.87
N GLU A 58 -1.57 -0.28 8.09
CA GLU A 58 -2.92 0.28 8.32
C GLU A 58 -3.55 0.94 7.09
N GLU A 59 -3.02 0.72 5.90
CA GLU A 59 -3.43 1.40 4.67
C GLU A 59 -4.90 1.16 4.31
N ASP A 60 -5.44 -0.03 4.59
CA ASP A 60 -6.86 -0.34 4.30
C ASP A 60 -7.79 0.68 4.93
N GLY A 61 -7.56 1.04 6.21
CA GLY A 61 -8.35 2.03 6.93
C GLY A 61 -8.13 3.45 6.45
N ILE A 62 -6.88 3.82 6.13
CA ILE A 62 -6.54 5.14 5.61
C ILE A 62 -7.23 5.35 4.26
N ILE A 63 -7.14 4.40 3.34
CA ILE A 63 -7.78 4.44 2.02
C ILE A 63 -9.30 4.60 2.17
N GLU A 64 -9.93 3.80 3.04
CA GLU A 64 -11.37 3.91 3.30
C GLU A 64 -11.76 5.28 3.85
N SER A 65 -10.99 5.80 4.81
CA SER A 65 -11.22 7.12 5.41
C SER A 65 -11.07 8.26 4.39
N ILE A 66 -10.11 8.16 3.46
CA ILE A 66 -9.94 9.15 2.39
C ILE A 66 -11.14 9.10 1.43
N PHE A 67 -11.55 7.90 0.99
CA PHE A 67 -12.70 7.78 0.11
C PHE A 67 -14.03 8.17 0.74
N SER A 68 -14.17 8.12 2.06
CA SER A 68 -15.35 8.66 2.74
C SER A 68 -15.49 10.17 2.54
N ASP A 69 -14.39 10.90 2.42
CA ASP A 69 -14.37 12.34 2.21
C ASP A 69 -14.47 12.72 0.72
N ILE A 70 -13.65 12.09 -0.14
CA ILE A 70 -13.60 12.46 -1.57
C ILE A 70 -14.66 11.78 -2.43
N GLY A 71 -15.31 10.73 -1.91
CA GLY A 71 -16.27 9.89 -2.63
C GLY A 71 -15.59 8.89 -3.57
N ILE A 72 -16.36 7.86 -3.96
CA ILE A 72 -15.96 6.80 -4.90
C ILE A 72 -16.72 7.03 -6.21
N GLU A 73 -16.08 6.86 -7.37
CA GLU A 73 -16.71 7.08 -8.67
C GLU A 73 -16.91 5.82 -9.49
N ASN A 74 -15.86 5.00 -9.65
CA ASN A 74 -15.94 3.85 -10.56
C ASN A 74 -15.47 2.52 -9.96
N LYS A 75 -14.93 2.53 -8.73
CA LYS A 75 -14.36 1.35 -8.06
C LYS A 75 -13.30 0.64 -8.91
N ILE A 76 -12.46 1.41 -9.59
CA ILE A 76 -11.36 0.87 -10.38
C ILE A 76 -10.03 1.24 -9.72
N PHE A 77 -9.14 0.24 -9.64
CA PHE A 77 -7.78 0.44 -9.15
C PHE A 77 -6.72 -0.11 -10.09
N CYS A 78 -5.48 0.35 -9.90
CA CYS A 78 -4.26 -0.27 -10.41
C CYS A 78 -3.25 -0.34 -9.29
N GLU A 79 -2.64 -1.52 -9.08
CA GLU A 79 -1.57 -1.70 -8.11
C GLU A 79 -0.37 -2.36 -8.75
N ILE A 80 0.81 -1.75 -8.55
CA ILE A 80 2.11 -2.18 -9.06
C ILE A 80 3.00 -2.50 -7.86
N GLY A 81 3.57 -3.72 -7.84
CA GLY A 81 4.35 -4.21 -6.71
C GLY A 81 3.48 -4.95 -5.69
N ILE A 82 2.68 -5.93 -6.14
CA ILE A 82 1.75 -6.67 -5.28
C ILE A 82 2.37 -7.77 -4.44
N GLY A 83 3.68 -7.94 -4.51
CA GLY A 83 4.36 -8.92 -3.70
C GLY A 83 3.94 -10.36 -3.98
N ASP A 84 3.60 -11.06 -2.91
CA ASP A 84 3.13 -12.44 -2.97
C ASP A 84 1.62 -12.57 -3.21
N CYS A 85 0.94 -11.50 -3.51
CA CYS A 85 -0.51 -11.37 -3.73
C CYS A 85 -1.33 -11.62 -2.44
N ILE A 86 -0.76 -11.41 -1.27
CA ILE A 86 -1.44 -11.63 0.02
C ILE A 86 -1.59 -10.32 0.79
N GLU A 87 -0.47 -9.63 1.01
CA GLU A 87 -0.45 -8.34 1.70
C GLU A 87 -0.23 -7.22 0.68
N ASN A 88 -1.31 -6.53 0.30
CA ASN A 88 -1.27 -5.42 -0.64
C ASN A 88 -2.47 -4.47 -0.46
N ASN A 89 -2.35 -3.25 -0.95
CA ASN A 89 -3.26 -2.14 -0.66
C ASN A 89 -4.64 -2.26 -1.31
N THR A 90 -4.82 -3.15 -2.30
CA THR A 90 -6.08 -3.28 -3.04
C THR A 90 -6.81 -4.59 -2.81
N HIS A 91 -6.24 -5.53 -2.05
CA HIS A 91 -6.90 -6.80 -1.77
C HIS A 91 -8.24 -6.58 -1.03
N TYR A 92 -8.25 -5.72 0.00
CA TYR A 92 -9.49 -5.37 0.70
C TYR A 92 -10.51 -4.68 -0.21
N LEU A 93 -10.06 -3.86 -1.16
CA LEU A 93 -10.95 -3.22 -2.14
C LEU A 93 -11.66 -4.23 -3.06
N LEU A 94 -10.97 -5.31 -3.46
CA LEU A 94 -11.60 -6.42 -4.21
C LEU A 94 -12.77 -7.04 -3.45
N LEU A 95 -12.63 -7.25 -2.12
CA LEU A 95 -13.71 -7.74 -1.27
C LEU A 95 -14.90 -6.77 -1.21
N LYS A 96 -14.66 -5.48 -1.43
CA LYS A 96 -15.68 -4.42 -1.49
C LYS A 96 -16.27 -4.21 -2.90
N GLY A 97 -16.02 -5.16 -3.81
CA GLY A 97 -16.58 -5.16 -5.16
C GLY A 97 -15.87 -4.20 -6.14
N TRP A 98 -14.61 -3.85 -5.85
CA TRP A 98 -13.79 -3.11 -6.80
C TRP A 98 -13.22 -4.06 -7.86
N LYS A 99 -12.78 -3.50 -8.98
CA LYS A 99 -12.07 -4.22 -10.04
C LYS A 99 -10.76 -3.51 -10.38
N GLY A 100 -9.78 -4.25 -10.88
CA GLY A 100 -8.50 -3.61 -11.16
C GLY A 100 -7.45 -4.47 -11.84
N LEU A 101 -6.25 -3.90 -11.87
CA LEU A 101 -5.04 -4.51 -12.41
C LEU A 101 -4.01 -4.70 -11.30
N TRP A 102 -3.46 -5.90 -11.23
CA TRP A 102 -2.29 -6.24 -10.43
C TRP A 102 -1.07 -6.49 -11.32
N VAL A 103 0.04 -5.82 -10.99
CA VAL A 103 1.31 -5.96 -11.71
C VAL A 103 2.43 -6.31 -10.75
N ASP A 104 3.21 -7.34 -11.06
CA ASP A 104 4.44 -7.68 -10.33
C ASP A 104 5.43 -8.41 -11.24
N SER A 105 6.71 -8.34 -10.94
CA SER A 105 7.75 -9.08 -11.66
C SER A 105 7.80 -10.56 -11.28
N ARG A 106 7.27 -10.94 -10.11
CA ARG A 106 7.38 -12.27 -9.51
C ARG A 106 6.36 -13.26 -10.06
N LYS A 107 6.65 -13.84 -11.22
CA LYS A 107 5.78 -14.78 -11.96
C LYS A 107 5.24 -15.94 -11.10
N LYS A 108 6.04 -16.42 -10.13
CA LYS A 108 5.66 -17.56 -9.27
C LYS A 108 4.36 -17.32 -8.52
N TYR A 109 4.20 -16.17 -7.89
CA TYR A 109 3.02 -15.85 -7.06
C TYR A 109 1.79 -15.60 -7.90
N ILE A 110 1.91 -14.81 -8.97
CA ILE A 110 0.81 -14.55 -9.91
C ILE A 110 0.31 -15.86 -10.54
N ASN A 111 1.20 -16.74 -11.01
CA ASN A 111 0.80 -18.01 -11.58
C ASN A 111 0.12 -18.93 -10.57
N LYS A 112 0.61 -18.97 -9.31
CA LYS A 112 -0.03 -19.74 -8.24
C LYS A 112 -1.47 -19.29 -8.00
N LEU A 113 -1.73 -17.99 -8.05
CA LEU A 113 -3.07 -17.43 -7.90
C LEU A 113 -3.93 -17.69 -9.15
N LYS A 114 -3.43 -17.40 -10.36
CA LYS A 114 -4.13 -17.63 -11.64
C LYS A 114 -4.62 -19.07 -11.82
N ASN A 115 -3.87 -20.05 -11.32
CA ASN A 115 -4.24 -21.46 -11.40
C ASN A 115 -5.43 -21.84 -10.49
N LYS A 116 -5.81 -20.96 -9.57
CA LYS A 116 -6.89 -21.21 -8.59
C LYS A 116 -8.17 -20.43 -8.87
N ILE A 117 -8.11 -19.50 -9.80
CA ILE A 117 -9.24 -18.62 -10.15
C ILE A 117 -9.85 -18.98 -11.49
N ASN A 118 -11.12 -18.64 -11.66
CA ASN A 118 -11.82 -18.83 -12.92
C ASN A 118 -11.17 -17.98 -14.03
N LYS A 119 -10.82 -18.60 -15.15
CA LYS A 119 -10.21 -17.92 -16.30
C LYS A 119 -11.13 -16.87 -16.95
N ASN A 120 -12.43 -17.01 -16.77
CA ASN A 120 -13.44 -16.11 -17.34
C ASN A 120 -13.85 -14.98 -16.36
N GLN A 121 -13.18 -14.84 -15.21
CA GLN A 121 -13.45 -13.73 -14.31
C GLN A 121 -13.03 -12.40 -14.98
N THR A 122 -13.77 -11.33 -14.71
CA THR A 122 -13.60 -10.00 -15.32
C THR A 122 -13.27 -8.90 -14.32
N ILE A 123 -13.01 -9.28 -13.07
CA ILE A 123 -12.81 -8.33 -11.96
C ILE A 123 -11.35 -7.94 -11.81
N LEU A 124 -10.41 -8.86 -12.04
CA LEU A 124 -8.99 -8.65 -11.77
C LEU A 124 -8.12 -9.14 -12.93
N ASP A 125 -7.38 -8.24 -13.54
CA ASP A 125 -6.32 -8.58 -14.50
C ASP A 125 -4.96 -8.69 -13.79
N PHE A 126 -4.05 -9.44 -14.40
CA PHE A 126 -2.71 -9.69 -13.88
C PHE A 126 -1.68 -9.53 -14.98
N LYS A 127 -0.67 -8.72 -14.72
CA LYS A 127 0.52 -8.63 -15.60
C LYS A 127 1.76 -9.06 -14.83
N THR A 128 2.56 -9.93 -15.45
CA THR A 128 3.87 -10.33 -14.91
C THR A 128 4.94 -9.60 -15.69
N LYS A 129 5.37 -8.46 -15.19
CA LYS A 129 6.32 -7.56 -15.85
C LYS A 129 7.16 -6.80 -14.82
N ILE A 130 8.42 -6.53 -15.15
CA ILE A 130 9.19 -5.49 -14.48
C ILE A 130 8.68 -4.16 -15.03
N VAL A 131 8.25 -3.27 -14.13
CA VAL A 131 7.74 -1.96 -14.51
C VAL A 131 8.88 -0.96 -14.53
N THR A 132 8.90 -0.14 -15.57
CA THR A 132 9.83 0.99 -15.74
C THR A 132 9.07 2.20 -16.26
N LYS A 133 9.69 3.38 -16.21
CA LYS A 133 9.08 4.60 -16.75
C LYS A 133 8.76 4.52 -18.25
N GLU A 134 9.51 3.72 -19.01
CA GLU A 134 9.30 3.55 -20.46
C GLU A 134 8.12 2.63 -20.77
N ASN A 135 7.82 1.64 -19.92
CA ASN A 135 6.84 0.60 -20.22
C ASN A 135 5.54 0.66 -19.41
N ILE A 136 5.47 1.47 -18.35
CA ILE A 136 4.30 1.53 -17.46
C ILE A 136 2.98 1.78 -18.21
N ASN A 137 2.96 2.76 -19.11
CA ASN A 137 1.76 3.08 -19.88
C ASN A 137 1.32 1.94 -20.80
N HIS A 138 2.27 1.25 -21.42
CA HIS A 138 2.00 0.11 -22.29
C HIS A 138 1.43 -1.06 -21.48
N ILE A 139 2.08 -1.44 -20.37
CA ILE A 139 1.62 -2.53 -19.48
C ILE A 139 0.16 -2.30 -19.04
N ILE A 140 -0.15 -1.07 -18.63
CA ILE A 140 -1.47 -0.72 -18.14
C ILE A 140 -2.50 -0.73 -19.28
N SER A 141 -2.15 -0.18 -20.46
CA SER A 141 -3.06 -0.10 -21.61
C SER A 141 -3.47 -1.47 -22.18
N GLU A 142 -2.62 -2.49 -21.98
CA GLU A 142 -2.93 -3.87 -22.38
C GLU A 142 -3.95 -4.56 -21.45
N SER A 143 -4.31 -3.97 -20.32
CA SER A 143 -5.27 -4.57 -19.39
C SER A 143 -6.70 -4.47 -19.91
N PHE A 144 -7.44 -5.59 -19.82
CA PHE A 144 -8.85 -5.60 -20.17
C PHE A 144 -9.70 -4.70 -19.25
N ILE A 145 -9.25 -4.43 -18.02
CA ILE A 145 -9.93 -3.53 -17.09
C ILE A 145 -10.04 -2.10 -17.66
N PHE A 146 -9.03 -1.64 -18.40
CA PHE A 146 -8.95 -0.26 -18.88
C PHE A 146 -9.39 -0.08 -20.32
N LYS A 147 -9.62 -1.17 -21.08
CA LYS A 147 -10.08 -1.09 -22.47
C LYS A 147 -11.45 -0.42 -22.60
N GLU A 148 -12.33 -0.62 -21.62
CA GLU A 148 -13.67 -0.04 -21.58
C GLU A 148 -13.72 1.34 -20.89
N ASN A 149 -12.65 1.75 -20.21
CA ASN A 149 -12.59 3.02 -19.48
C ASN A 149 -12.11 4.16 -20.39
N GLN A 150 -13.07 4.75 -21.15
CA GLN A 150 -12.78 5.84 -22.10
C GLN A 150 -12.15 7.07 -21.42
N ASN A 151 -12.50 7.38 -20.18
CA ASN A 151 -12.05 8.59 -19.48
C ASN A 151 -10.67 8.44 -18.84
N LYS A 152 -10.12 7.21 -18.77
CA LYS A 152 -8.84 6.91 -18.13
C LYS A 152 -8.73 7.38 -16.67
N GLU A 153 -9.83 7.82 -16.07
CA GLU A 153 -9.90 8.17 -14.65
C GLU A 153 -10.18 6.92 -13.83
N ILE A 154 -9.43 6.72 -12.77
CA ILE A 154 -9.61 5.62 -11.81
C ILE A 154 -9.65 6.15 -10.39
N ASP A 155 -10.29 5.43 -9.50
CA ASP A 155 -10.36 5.86 -8.11
C ASP A 155 -9.01 5.72 -7.41
N PHE A 156 -8.29 4.59 -7.59
CA PHE A 156 -7.09 4.32 -6.80
C PHE A 156 -5.91 3.78 -7.62
N PHE A 157 -4.72 4.29 -7.32
CA PHE A 157 -3.45 3.81 -7.85
C PHE A 157 -2.46 3.61 -6.71
N SER A 158 -1.84 2.43 -6.63
CA SER A 158 -0.78 2.12 -5.67
C SER A 158 0.47 1.68 -6.41
N ILE A 159 1.64 2.13 -5.95
CA ILE A 159 2.93 1.72 -6.47
C ILE A 159 3.93 1.54 -5.34
N ASP A 160 4.55 0.36 -5.31
CA ASP A 160 5.59 -0.04 -4.39
C ASP A 160 6.45 -1.13 -5.07
N ILE A 161 7.56 -0.71 -5.65
CA ILE A 161 8.48 -1.59 -6.41
C ILE A 161 9.91 -1.56 -5.88
N ASP A 162 10.09 -0.99 -4.68
CA ASP A 162 11.39 -0.90 -4.00
C ASP A 162 12.50 -0.22 -4.85
N SER A 163 12.13 0.66 -5.80
CA SER A 163 13.10 1.22 -6.74
C SER A 163 12.77 2.64 -7.22
N TYR A 164 12.36 2.78 -8.48
CA TYR A 164 12.09 4.07 -9.13
C TYR A 164 10.61 4.42 -9.17
N ASP A 165 9.90 4.21 -8.08
CA ASP A 165 8.46 4.35 -7.96
C ASP A 165 7.96 5.70 -8.48
N ILE A 166 8.55 6.78 -7.99
CA ILE A 166 8.14 8.13 -8.40
C ILE A 166 8.48 8.45 -9.86
N ASP A 167 9.56 7.88 -10.43
CA ASP A 167 9.87 8.07 -11.84
C ASP A 167 8.89 7.31 -12.75
N CYS A 168 8.52 6.09 -12.36
CA CYS A 168 7.49 5.32 -13.04
C CYS A 168 6.15 6.04 -12.99
N LEU A 169 5.76 6.52 -11.80
CA LEU A 169 4.51 7.24 -11.60
C LEU A 169 4.48 8.57 -12.37
N SER A 170 5.58 9.35 -12.36
CA SER A 170 5.69 10.61 -13.10
C SER A 170 5.57 10.43 -14.62
N SER A 171 5.88 9.25 -15.11
CA SER A 171 5.74 8.89 -16.53
C SER A 171 4.33 8.40 -16.89
N LEU A 172 3.44 8.25 -15.91
CA LEU A 172 2.09 7.74 -16.11
C LEU A 172 1.19 8.79 -16.75
N VAL A 173 0.87 8.61 -18.02
CA VAL A 173 -0.05 9.49 -18.79
C VAL A 173 -1.33 8.77 -19.18
N PHE A 174 -1.36 7.44 -19.13
CA PHE A 174 -2.49 6.64 -19.56
C PHE A 174 -3.65 6.67 -18.56
N LEU A 175 -3.36 6.68 -17.24
CA LEU A 175 -4.38 6.76 -16.19
C LEU A 175 -4.31 8.10 -15.45
N LYS A 176 -5.44 8.49 -14.88
CA LYS A 176 -5.61 9.69 -14.05
C LYS A 176 -6.23 9.30 -12.70
N PRO A 177 -5.44 8.78 -11.76
CA PRO A 177 -5.94 8.37 -10.45
C PRO A 177 -6.56 9.54 -9.68
N ARG A 178 -7.60 9.28 -8.88
CA ARG A 178 -8.17 10.25 -7.93
C ARG A 178 -7.39 10.25 -6.62
N LEU A 179 -6.94 9.05 -6.20
CA LEU A 179 -6.08 8.83 -5.04
C LEU A 179 -4.86 7.99 -5.48
N ILE A 180 -3.68 8.41 -5.04
CA ILE A 180 -2.41 7.69 -5.21
C ILE A 180 -1.88 7.29 -3.84
N CYS A 181 -1.41 6.05 -3.72
CA CYS A 181 -0.56 5.54 -2.64
C CYS A 181 0.82 5.23 -3.23
N ILE A 182 1.88 5.71 -2.59
CA ILE A 182 3.26 5.50 -3.03
C ILE A 182 4.16 5.30 -1.83
N GLU A 183 5.09 4.32 -1.94
CA GLU A 183 6.13 4.12 -0.94
C GLU A 183 7.10 5.31 -0.89
N TYR A 184 7.51 5.70 0.33
CA TYR A 184 8.57 6.67 0.54
C TYR A 184 9.60 6.17 1.55
N ASN A 185 10.85 6.60 1.38
CA ASN A 185 11.91 6.27 2.32
C ASN A 185 11.89 7.23 3.51
N ALA A 186 11.18 6.84 4.56
CA ALA A 186 10.99 7.63 5.78
C ALA A 186 12.27 7.84 6.61
N LYS A 187 13.36 7.11 6.32
CA LYS A 187 14.67 7.34 6.93
C LYS A 187 15.14 8.78 6.72
N PHE A 188 14.74 9.37 5.61
CA PHE A 188 15.03 10.76 5.29
C PHE A 188 13.91 11.66 5.81
N ASN A 189 14.25 12.53 6.78
CA ASN A 189 13.28 13.47 7.31
C ASN A 189 12.77 14.43 6.21
N GLN A 190 11.70 15.15 6.52
CA GLN A 190 10.97 16.00 5.60
C GLN A 190 11.79 17.14 4.94
N ASN A 191 13.01 17.40 5.39
CA ASN A 191 13.87 18.44 4.85
C ASN A 191 14.91 17.93 3.84
N ILE A 192 15.00 16.59 3.66
CA ILE A 192 16.02 15.96 2.84
C ILE A 192 15.47 15.64 1.46
N ASN A 193 16.16 16.13 0.42
CA ASN A 193 15.93 15.77 -0.98
C ASN A 193 16.90 14.65 -1.37
N LEU A 194 16.43 13.42 -1.35
CA LEU A 194 17.25 12.27 -1.73
C LEU A 194 16.41 11.22 -2.47
N GLU A 195 16.96 10.73 -3.57
CA GLU A 195 16.45 9.57 -4.32
C GLU A 195 17.64 8.69 -4.71
N ILE A 196 17.37 7.41 -4.99
CA ILE A 196 18.41 6.48 -5.46
C ILE A 196 18.95 6.93 -6.84
N ASN A 197 20.21 6.63 -7.10
CA ASN A 197 20.81 6.89 -8.41
C ASN A 197 20.15 6.04 -9.50
N LYS A 198 19.90 6.66 -10.65
CA LYS A 198 19.27 6.01 -11.82
C LYS A 198 20.28 5.11 -12.54
N LEU A 199 20.49 3.92 -11.99
CA LEU A 199 21.34 2.90 -12.56
C LEU A 199 20.52 1.96 -13.46
N ASN A 200 21.06 1.61 -14.61
CA ASN A 200 20.49 0.56 -15.44
C ASN A 200 20.53 -0.77 -14.66
N ASN A 201 19.40 -1.51 -14.62
CA ASN A 201 19.25 -2.76 -13.92
C ASN A 201 19.36 -2.68 -12.39
N PHE A 202 18.91 -1.61 -11.78
CA PHE A 202 18.82 -1.51 -10.32
C PHE A 202 18.00 -2.68 -9.77
N LYS A 203 18.53 -3.30 -8.71
CA LYS A 203 17.84 -4.31 -7.93
C LYS A 203 18.08 -4.02 -6.47
N TRP A 204 17.02 -3.88 -5.70
CA TRP A 204 17.12 -3.67 -4.27
C TRP A 204 17.79 -4.87 -3.57
N GLU A 205 18.72 -4.60 -2.70
CA GLU A 205 19.52 -5.59 -1.94
C GLU A 205 19.03 -5.77 -0.49
N TYR A 206 17.79 -5.36 -0.19
CA TYR A 206 17.17 -5.43 1.13
C TYR A 206 17.86 -4.53 2.17
N ASP A 207 18.41 -3.40 1.74
CA ASP A 207 19.02 -2.35 2.55
C ASP A 207 18.19 -1.06 2.51
N ASP A 208 18.73 0.04 3.02
CA ASP A 208 18.06 1.34 3.05
C ASP A 208 18.21 2.15 1.76
N TYR A 209 18.79 1.55 0.71
CA TYR A 209 18.98 2.18 -0.59
C TYR A 209 17.84 1.84 -1.54
N PHE A 210 16.67 2.45 -1.32
CA PHE A 210 15.46 2.28 -2.14
C PHE A 210 14.67 3.58 -2.24
N GLY A 211 13.88 3.70 -3.32
CA GLY A 211 12.88 4.74 -3.49
C GLY A 211 13.41 6.18 -3.38
N SER A 212 12.57 7.04 -2.85
CA SER A 212 12.83 8.48 -2.72
C SER A 212 12.32 9.03 -1.39
N SER A 213 12.90 10.13 -0.92
CA SER A 213 12.37 10.86 0.23
C SER A 213 10.98 11.43 -0.07
N LEU A 214 10.15 11.57 0.96
CA LEU A 214 8.80 12.14 0.82
C LEU A 214 8.82 13.52 0.16
N ARG A 215 9.87 14.33 0.40
CA ARG A 215 9.99 15.66 -0.17
C ARG A 215 10.12 15.64 -1.71
N ILE A 216 10.94 14.74 -2.26
CA ILE A 216 11.04 14.58 -3.72
C ILE A 216 9.73 14.09 -4.32
N ILE A 217 9.11 13.10 -3.67
CA ILE A 217 7.81 12.59 -4.13
C ILE A 217 6.76 13.70 -4.13
N ASN A 218 6.70 14.49 -3.05
CA ASN A 218 5.75 15.59 -2.94
C ASN A 218 5.97 16.65 -4.06
N GLN A 219 7.20 17.07 -4.31
CA GLN A 219 7.53 18.04 -5.38
C GLN A 219 7.07 17.52 -6.75
N LYS A 220 7.44 16.28 -7.11
CA LYS A 220 7.07 15.70 -8.40
C LYS A 220 5.55 15.52 -8.55
N LEU A 221 4.83 15.17 -7.49
CA LEU A 221 3.37 14.99 -7.55
C LEU A 221 2.62 16.32 -7.52
N GLU A 222 3.14 17.37 -6.87
CA GLU A 222 2.60 18.72 -6.97
C GLU A 222 2.65 19.24 -8.42
N ASP A 223 3.74 18.98 -9.16
CA ASP A 223 3.87 19.30 -10.59
C ASP A 223 2.85 18.55 -11.46
N MET A 224 2.31 17.43 -10.97
CA MET A 224 1.26 16.64 -11.62
C MET A 224 -0.15 16.96 -11.11
N ASP A 225 -0.35 18.05 -10.38
CA ASP A 225 -1.62 18.47 -9.77
C ASP A 225 -2.16 17.49 -8.69
N TYR A 226 -1.27 16.88 -7.92
CA TYR A 226 -1.61 16.10 -6.71
C TYR A 226 -1.13 16.82 -5.45
N VAL A 227 -1.80 16.54 -4.33
CA VAL A 227 -1.48 17.11 -3.03
C VAL A 227 -1.38 15.99 -2.00
N LEU A 228 -0.32 16.00 -1.21
CA LEU A 228 -0.15 15.12 -0.06
C LEU A 228 -1.24 15.39 0.96
N ILE A 229 -1.92 14.33 1.44
CA ILE A 229 -2.99 14.44 2.43
C ILE A 229 -2.82 13.52 3.63
N ALA A 230 -1.96 12.51 3.53
CA ALA A 230 -1.68 11.60 4.63
C ALA A 230 -0.38 10.85 4.40
N THR A 231 0.20 10.35 5.50
CA THR A 231 1.13 9.21 5.52
C THR A 231 0.63 8.21 6.54
N ASN A 232 0.99 6.94 6.39
CA ASN A 232 0.72 5.96 7.44
C ASN A 232 1.68 6.17 8.64
N ILE A 233 1.27 5.73 9.84
CA ILE A 233 2.10 5.93 11.04
C ILE A 233 3.36 5.07 11.07
N THR A 234 3.43 4.02 10.26
CA THR A 234 4.63 3.20 10.08
C THR A 234 5.73 3.91 9.30
N GLY A 235 5.38 4.95 8.53
CA GLY A 235 6.34 5.68 7.73
C GLY A 235 6.78 4.89 6.48
N SER A 236 5.87 4.19 5.83
CA SER A 236 6.14 3.48 4.57
C SER A 236 5.39 4.07 3.39
N ASN A 237 4.14 4.47 3.57
CA ASN A 237 3.28 4.90 2.48
C ASN A 237 2.76 6.34 2.65
N ALA A 238 2.72 7.06 1.53
CA ALA A 238 2.16 8.41 1.41
C ALA A 238 0.97 8.43 0.46
N PHE A 239 -0.03 9.25 0.78
CA PHE A 239 -1.31 9.32 0.07
C PHE A 239 -1.51 10.71 -0.53
N PHE A 240 -1.75 10.75 -1.83
CA PHE A 240 -1.93 11.98 -2.60
C PHE A 240 -3.28 11.97 -3.32
N VAL A 241 -4.00 13.07 -3.25
CA VAL A 241 -5.24 13.26 -4.02
C VAL A 241 -5.08 14.30 -5.11
N LYS A 242 -5.87 14.20 -6.18
CA LYS A 242 -5.95 15.28 -7.17
C LYS A 242 -6.27 16.60 -6.49
N LYS A 243 -5.57 17.66 -6.86
CA LYS A 243 -5.72 19.02 -6.31
C LYS A 243 -7.17 19.51 -6.26
N LYS A 244 -7.98 19.18 -7.27
CA LYS A 244 -9.42 19.51 -7.31
C LYS A 244 -10.24 18.90 -6.16
N LEU A 245 -9.75 17.81 -5.52
CA LEU A 245 -10.43 17.09 -4.45
C LEU A 245 -10.00 17.52 -3.04
N VAL A 246 -8.90 18.24 -2.90
CA VAL A 246 -8.30 18.62 -1.60
C VAL A 246 -9.29 19.34 -0.68
N LYS A 247 -10.18 20.17 -1.24
CA LYS A 247 -11.21 20.90 -0.46
C LYS A 247 -12.16 19.98 0.33
N LYS A 248 -12.24 18.71 -0.03
CA LYS A 248 -13.04 17.69 0.67
C LYS A 248 -12.25 17.00 1.78
N CYS A 249 -10.93 17.15 1.82
CA CYS A 249 -10.07 16.42 2.74
C CYS A 249 -9.95 17.11 4.08
N LYS A 250 -10.05 16.34 5.17
CA LYS A 250 -9.89 16.84 6.55
C LYS A 250 -8.48 17.32 6.89
N THR A 251 -7.50 17.03 6.07
CA THR A 251 -6.11 17.49 6.20
C THR A 251 -5.76 18.64 5.24
N GLN A 252 -6.78 19.28 4.64
CA GLN A 252 -6.59 20.44 3.77
C GLN A 252 -5.75 21.52 4.45
N GLY A 253 -4.69 22.01 3.74
CA GLY A 253 -3.82 23.07 4.23
C GLY A 253 -2.73 22.62 5.18
N GLN A 254 -2.61 21.32 5.48
CA GLN A 254 -1.49 20.80 6.25
C GLN A 254 -0.22 20.75 5.41
N THR A 255 0.91 21.05 6.04
CA THR A 255 2.22 21.03 5.41
C THR A 255 2.80 19.62 5.37
N LEU A 256 3.85 19.41 4.56
CA LEU A 256 4.58 18.15 4.52
C LEU A 256 5.10 17.75 5.90
N GLU A 257 5.60 18.71 6.69
CA GLU A 257 6.10 18.49 8.05
C GLU A 257 4.99 17.98 9.01
N GLN A 258 3.78 18.47 8.84
CA GLN A 258 2.62 18.03 9.64
C GLN A 258 2.10 16.64 9.26
N LEU A 259 2.37 16.22 8.03
CA LEU A 259 1.92 14.95 7.49
C LEU A 259 3.00 13.86 7.52
N PHE A 260 4.27 14.22 7.70
CA PHE A 260 5.39 13.29 7.71
C PHE A 260 5.33 12.33 8.90
N SER A 261 5.47 11.04 8.65
CA SER A 261 5.69 10.01 9.67
C SER A 261 7.11 9.44 9.56
N PRO A 262 7.87 9.36 10.66
CA PRO A 262 9.19 8.71 10.67
C PRO A 262 9.06 7.19 10.53
N PRO A 263 10.16 6.45 10.29
CA PRO A 263 10.12 5.00 10.17
C PRO A 263 9.79 4.34 11.51
N ASN A 264 8.63 3.70 11.58
CA ASN A 264 8.12 2.91 12.71
C ASN A 264 7.67 1.54 12.19
N PHE A 265 8.50 0.88 11.40
CA PHE A 265 8.15 -0.33 10.63
C PHE A 265 7.74 -1.51 11.51
N GLU A 266 8.17 -1.54 12.77
CA GLU A 266 7.85 -2.60 13.73
C GLU A 266 6.43 -2.53 14.29
N LEU A 267 5.70 -1.43 14.13
CA LEU A 267 4.38 -1.22 14.75
C LEU A 267 3.33 -2.27 14.34
N PHE A 268 3.41 -2.80 13.12
CA PHE A 268 2.42 -3.72 12.56
C PHE A 268 3.01 -5.06 12.10
N ASN A 269 4.30 -5.30 12.38
CA ASN A 269 4.97 -6.56 12.01
C ASN A 269 4.55 -7.78 12.83
N TYR A 270 3.57 -7.63 13.71
CA TYR A 270 3.13 -8.71 14.59
C TYR A 270 1.80 -9.29 14.12
N ASN A 271 1.87 -10.41 13.45
CA ASN A 271 0.70 -11.23 13.18
C ASN A 271 0.24 -11.89 14.49
N VAL A 272 -0.57 -11.19 15.25
CA VAL A 272 -1.18 -11.70 16.49
C VAL A 272 -2.31 -12.66 16.19
N ALA A 273 -2.90 -12.55 15.00
CA ALA A 273 -4.03 -13.35 14.51
C ALA A 273 -3.55 -14.39 13.48
N HIS A 274 -4.50 -14.97 12.77
CA HIS A 274 -4.22 -15.87 11.67
C HIS A 274 -3.54 -15.14 10.52
N ALA A 275 -2.55 -15.80 9.89
CA ALA A 275 -1.87 -15.24 8.73
C ALA A 275 -2.86 -14.98 7.57
N PRO A 276 -2.72 -13.88 6.84
CA PRO A 276 -3.57 -13.58 5.69
C PRO A 276 -3.45 -14.64 4.59
N SER A 277 -4.52 -14.85 3.83
CA SER A 277 -4.57 -15.81 2.74
C SER A 277 -5.40 -15.29 1.58
N ASN A 278 -5.24 -15.92 0.41
CA ASN A 278 -6.02 -15.60 -0.79
C ASN A 278 -7.35 -16.37 -0.89
N LYS A 279 -7.79 -17.07 0.16
CA LYS A 279 -8.96 -17.97 0.06
C LYS A 279 -10.24 -17.20 -0.29
N TYR A 280 -10.53 -16.12 0.43
CA TYR A 280 -11.69 -15.25 0.13
C TYR A 280 -11.62 -14.63 -1.24
N LEU A 281 -10.44 -14.16 -1.66
CA LEU A 281 -10.24 -13.61 -2.99
C LEU A 281 -10.54 -14.66 -4.07
N ILE A 282 -10.08 -15.90 -3.88
CA ILE A 282 -10.33 -17.00 -4.81
C ILE A 282 -11.83 -17.30 -4.90
N ASP A 283 -12.56 -17.33 -3.77
CA ASP A 283 -14.01 -17.54 -3.74
C ASP A 283 -14.77 -16.45 -4.52
N ILE A 284 -14.40 -15.17 -4.31
CA ILE A 284 -15.00 -14.04 -5.03
C ILE A 284 -14.78 -14.16 -6.54
N LEU A 285 -13.56 -14.45 -6.95
CA LEU A 285 -13.18 -14.51 -8.36
C LEU A 285 -13.76 -15.75 -9.07
N ASN A 286 -14.07 -16.82 -8.35
CA ASN A 286 -14.66 -18.04 -8.89
C ASN A 286 -16.19 -18.02 -8.89
N GLU A 287 -16.81 -17.50 -7.82
CA GLU A 287 -18.25 -17.66 -7.58
C GLU A 287 -19.06 -16.38 -7.82
N LYS A 288 -18.41 -15.24 -8.13
CA LYS A 288 -19.05 -13.91 -8.26
C LYS A 288 -19.92 -13.55 -7.04
N LYS A 289 -19.52 -13.96 -5.83
CA LYS A 289 -20.27 -13.64 -4.61
C LYS A 289 -20.29 -12.12 -4.36
N ASN A 290 -21.48 -11.55 -4.27
CA ASN A 290 -21.68 -10.21 -3.72
C ASN A 290 -21.51 -10.27 -2.20
N ILE A 291 -20.38 -9.80 -1.69
CA ILE A 291 -20.06 -9.81 -0.25
C ILE A 291 -20.68 -8.61 0.47
N ILE A 292 -21.13 -7.60 -0.27
CA ILE A 292 -21.72 -6.39 0.30
C ILE A 292 -23.24 -6.59 0.33
N SER A 293 -23.81 -6.72 1.54
CA SER A 293 -25.25 -6.52 1.75
C SER A 293 -25.62 -5.10 1.33
N LYS A 294 -26.71 -4.99 0.59
CA LYS A 294 -27.29 -3.70 0.20
C LYS A 294 -27.70 -2.90 1.42
#